data_eeaa351348e49002ac31ae54bea59e92
#
_entry.id   eeaa351348e49002ac31ae54bea59e92
#
_cell.length_a   1.000
_cell.length_b   1.000
_cell.length_c   1.000
_cell.angle_alpha   90.00
_cell.angle_beta   90.00
_cell.angle_gamma   90.00
#
_symmetry.space_group_name_H-M   'P 1'
#
loop_
_entity.id
_entity.type
_entity.pdbx_description
1 polymer ?
#
loop_
_entity_poly.entity_id
_entity_poly.type
_entity_poly.pdbx_seq_one_letter_code
_entity_poly.pdbx_strand_id
1 'polypeptide(L)'
;EIGVRLVGSEMCIETGLRRIAEQQIGNEVKLWHVISPKYQEKQTDRCAYFRPADKLTYALGFIGMLDRMPYKLMQEAICKLMRRFGRRTYYRVRKGERPLSPDEQKSMLNILKQCGINDPGKFDAYFEAYDW
;
A
#
# COMPACT_ATOMS: atom_id res chain seq x y z
N GLU A 1 -6.73 -19.97 30.71
CA GLU A 1 -6.89 -20.56 29.46
C GLU A 1 -7.19 -19.59 28.36
N ILE A 2 -6.31 -19.58 27.48
CA ILE A 2 -6.09 -18.41 26.65
C ILE A 2 -6.80 -18.53 25.33
N GLY A 3 -7.17 -19.66 24.95
CA GLY A 3 -7.40 -19.98 23.57
C GLY A 3 -8.61 -19.42 22.90
N VAL A 4 -9.39 -18.58 23.50
CA VAL A 4 -10.75 -18.56 23.00
C VAL A 4 -11.34 -17.24 22.65
N ARG A 5 -10.63 -16.18 22.88
CA ARG A 5 -11.20 -14.88 22.57
C ARG A 5 -10.43 -14.17 21.49
N LEU A 6 -10.80 -14.43 20.30
CA LEU A 6 -10.52 -13.53 19.20
C LEU A 6 -11.39 -12.28 19.32
N VAL A 7 -11.18 -11.55 20.37
CA VAL A 7 -11.76 -10.24 20.52
C VAL A 7 -10.81 -9.25 19.86
N GLY A 8 -11.29 -8.14 19.39
CA GLY A 8 -10.48 -7.12 18.68
C GLY A 8 -9.16 -6.75 19.36
N SER A 9 -9.06 -6.90 20.68
CA SER A 9 -7.83 -6.70 21.44
C SER A 9 -6.75 -7.75 21.14
N GLU A 10 -7.13 -9.01 20.99
CA GLU A 10 -6.20 -10.09 20.68
C GLU A 10 -5.68 -9.99 19.25
N MET A 11 -6.53 -9.60 18.31
CA MET A 11 -6.10 -9.34 16.95
C MET A 11 -5.02 -8.25 16.87
N CYS A 12 -5.15 -7.19 17.66
CA CYS A 12 -4.14 -6.14 17.71
C CYS A 12 -2.82 -6.62 18.33
N ILE A 13 -2.89 -7.50 19.30
CA ILE A 13 -1.73 -7.98 20.04
C ILE A 13 -1.01 -9.12 19.32
N GLU A 14 -1.74 -10.06 18.73
CA GLU A 14 -1.15 -11.29 18.22
C GLU A 14 -0.85 -11.27 16.73
N THR A 15 -1.71 -10.68 15.92
CA THR A 15 -1.66 -10.81 14.45
C THR A 15 -1.46 -9.51 13.69
N GLY A 16 -1.47 -8.36 14.36
CA GLY A 16 -1.36 -7.07 13.71
C GLY A 16 0.07 -6.69 13.34
N LEU A 17 0.23 -5.75 12.41
CA LEU A 17 1.52 -5.18 12.02
C LEU A 17 2.30 -4.58 13.21
N ARG A 18 1.58 -4.04 14.19
CA ARG A 18 2.21 -3.48 15.40
C ARG A 18 2.95 -4.53 16.21
N ARG A 19 2.46 -5.76 16.22
CA ARG A 19 3.15 -6.87 16.87
C ARG A 19 4.44 -7.23 16.16
N ILE A 20 4.40 -7.24 14.84
CA ILE A 20 5.61 -7.48 14.02
C ILE A 20 6.63 -6.36 14.24
N ALA A 21 6.19 -5.11 14.27
CA ALA A 21 7.05 -3.96 14.54
C ALA A 21 7.70 -4.06 15.92
N GLU A 22 6.94 -4.46 16.95
CA GLU A 22 7.47 -4.66 18.30
C GLU A 22 8.62 -5.67 18.33
N GLN A 23 8.52 -6.76 17.61
CA GLN A 23 9.55 -7.78 17.53
C GLN A 23 10.84 -7.31 16.87
N GLN A 24 10.77 -6.25 16.06
CA GLN A 24 11.91 -5.68 15.33
C GLN A 24 12.60 -4.53 16.10
N ILE A 25 12.03 -4.11 17.22
CA ILE A 25 12.61 -3.03 18.02
C ILE A 25 13.88 -3.52 18.70
N GLY A 26 14.98 -2.79 18.50
CA GLY A 26 16.26 -3.09 19.12
C GLY A 26 16.28 -2.83 20.62
N ASN A 27 17.18 -3.49 21.32
CA ASN A 27 17.32 -3.37 22.77
C ASN A 27 17.79 -1.98 23.24
N GLU A 28 18.28 -1.15 22.33
CA GLU A 28 18.67 0.22 22.60
C GLU A 28 17.51 1.20 22.76
N VAL A 29 16.31 0.80 22.33
CA VAL A 29 15.11 1.65 22.42
C VAL A 29 14.56 1.62 23.83
N LYS A 30 14.67 2.74 24.53
CA LYS A 30 14.23 2.86 25.93
C LYS A 30 12.77 3.22 26.11
N LEU A 31 12.16 3.84 25.11
CA LEU A 31 10.80 4.34 25.21
C LEU A 31 10.09 4.27 23.84
N TRP A 32 8.88 3.83 23.83
CA TRP A 32 8.00 3.82 22.65
C TRP A 32 6.54 4.07 23.02
N HIS A 33 5.73 4.45 22.05
CA HIS A 33 4.29 4.62 22.24
C HIS A 33 3.55 3.31 21.95
N VAL A 34 2.71 2.90 22.91
CA VAL A 34 1.84 1.74 22.77
C VAL A 34 0.37 2.13 22.92
N ILE A 35 -0.53 1.33 22.37
CA ILE A 35 -1.96 1.50 22.59
C ILE A 35 -2.26 1.07 24.02
N SER A 36 -3.01 1.88 24.76
CA SER A 36 -3.38 1.58 26.14
C SER A 36 -4.05 0.20 26.26
N PRO A 37 -3.55 -0.67 27.15
CA PRO A 37 -4.20 -1.97 27.40
C PRO A 37 -5.68 -1.83 27.82
N LYS A 38 -6.00 -0.83 28.63
CA LYS A 38 -7.39 -0.55 29.03
C LYS A 38 -8.28 -0.17 27.86
N TYR A 39 -7.74 0.50 26.84
CA TYR A 39 -8.46 0.78 25.62
C TYR A 39 -8.69 -0.49 24.82
N GLN A 40 -7.68 -1.35 24.71
CA GLN A 40 -7.76 -2.62 24.00
C GLN A 40 -8.81 -3.57 24.63
N GLU A 41 -8.88 -3.65 25.94
CA GLU A 41 -9.87 -4.46 26.67
C GLU A 41 -11.32 -4.07 26.37
N LYS A 42 -11.58 -2.84 26.03
CA LYS A 42 -12.91 -2.33 25.67
C LYS A 42 -13.32 -2.62 24.24
N GLN A 43 -12.39 -3.04 23.39
CA GLN A 43 -12.67 -3.35 22.01
C GLN A 43 -13.24 -4.76 21.85
N THR A 44 -14.44 -4.87 21.29
CA THR A 44 -15.13 -6.17 21.14
C THR A 44 -14.93 -6.77 19.76
N ASP A 45 -15.20 -6.01 18.69
CA ASP A 45 -15.23 -6.57 17.34
C ASP A 45 -14.20 -5.95 16.40
N ARG A 46 -13.88 -4.67 16.58
CA ARG A 46 -12.94 -3.94 15.75
C ARG A 46 -12.04 -3.06 16.59
N CYS A 47 -10.75 -3.17 16.36
CA CYS A 47 -9.78 -2.25 16.92
C CYS A 47 -9.46 -1.18 15.86
N ALA A 48 -9.67 0.10 16.19
CA ALA A 48 -9.37 1.22 15.29
C ALA A 48 -7.89 1.30 14.87
N TYR A 49 -7.01 0.72 15.67
CA TYR A 49 -5.57 0.72 15.46
C TYR A 49 -5.05 -0.60 14.87
N PHE A 50 -5.94 -1.55 14.63
CA PHE A 50 -5.54 -2.83 14.02
C PHE A 50 -5.16 -2.63 12.56
N ARG A 51 -4.00 -3.14 12.19
CA ARG A 51 -3.55 -3.25 10.80
C ARG A 51 -3.20 -4.70 10.53
N PRO A 52 -3.80 -5.32 9.50
CA PRO A 52 -3.48 -6.71 9.16
C PRO A 52 -2.02 -6.84 8.74
N ALA A 53 -1.43 -7.97 9.07
CA ALA A 53 -0.06 -8.31 8.72
C ALA A 53 0.07 -8.94 7.33
N ASP A 54 -0.87 -8.64 6.45
CA ASP A 54 -0.84 -9.13 5.08
C ASP A 54 0.13 -8.30 4.24
N LYS A 55 0.91 -8.99 3.43
CA LYS A 55 1.78 -8.33 2.48
C LYS A 55 0.98 -7.87 1.27
N LEU A 56 1.22 -6.64 0.86
CA LEU A 56 0.66 -6.05 -0.35
C LEU A 56 1.69 -6.06 -1.47
N THR A 57 1.22 -6.24 -2.69
CA THR A 57 2.06 -6.18 -3.89
C THR A 57 2.14 -4.75 -4.39
N TYR A 58 3.32 -4.16 -4.28
CA TYR A 58 3.63 -2.84 -4.81
C TYR A 58 4.23 -2.95 -6.21
N ALA A 59 3.97 -1.96 -7.05
CA ALA A 59 4.55 -1.86 -8.38
C ALA A 59 5.58 -0.73 -8.45
N LEU A 60 6.61 -0.94 -9.24
CA LEU A 60 7.69 0.02 -9.49
C LEU A 60 7.79 0.33 -10.97
N GLY A 61 7.57 1.59 -11.34
CA GLY A 61 7.77 2.07 -12.69
C GLY A 61 6.75 1.58 -13.72
N PHE A 62 6.55 2.36 -14.75
CA PHE A 62 5.67 2.01 -15.87
C PHE A 62 6.17 2.55 -17.23
N ILE A 63 7.48 2.68 -17.38
CA ILE A 63 8.08 3.13 -18.63
C ILE A 63 7.74 2.16 -19.76
N GLY A 64 7.86 0.85 -19.51
CA GLY A 64 7.52 -0.17 -20.47
C GLY A 64 6.07 -0.17 -20.92
N MET A 65 5.15 0.21 -20.03
CA MET A 65 3.74 0.38 -20.40
C MET A 65 3.54 1.56 -21.38
N LEU A 66 4.21 2.68 -21.11
CA LEU A 66 4.13 3.86 -21.98
C LEU A 66 4.72 3.60 -23.37
N ASP A 67 5.83 2.89 -23.45
CA ASP A 67 6.50 2.57 -24.72
C ASP A 67 5.65 1.75 -25.70
N ARG A 68 4.70 1.00 -25.17
CA ARG A 68 3.76 0.17 -25.95
C ARG A 68 2.51 0.92 -26.41
N MET A 69 2.29 2.13 -25.93
CA MET A 69 1.08 2.89 -26.22
C MET A 69 1.21 3.69 -27.52
N PRO A 70 0.11 3.80 -28.31
CA PRO A 70 0.05 4.78 -29.39
C PRO A 70 0.27 6.18 -28.87
N TYR A 71 1.05 6.97 -29.58
CA TYR A 71 1.49 8.31 -29.15
C TYR A 71 0.35 9.24 -28.68
N LYS A 72 -0.75 9.28 -29.43
CA LYS A 72 -1.91 10.11 -29.07
C LYS A 72 -2.54 9.71 -27.75
N LEU A 73 -2.73 8.41 -27.54
CA LEU A 73 -3.31 7.88 -26.30
C LEU A 73 -2.34 8.04 -25.13
N MET A 74 -1.06 7.88 -25.37
CA MET A 74 -0.02 8.09 -24.37
C MET A 74 -0.02 9.52 -23.84
N GLN A 75 -0.14 10.53 -24.69
CA GLN A 75 -0.18 11.93 -24.25
C GLN A 75 -1.41 12.22 -23.38
N GLU A 76 -2.57 11.74 -23.77
CA GLU A 76 -3.79 11.89 -22.99
C GLU A 76 -3.65 11.21 -21.62
N ALA A 77 -3.15 9.98 -21.60
CA ALA A 77 -2.90 9.22 -20.38
C ALA A 77 -1.94 9.95 -19.45
N ILE A 78 -0.83 10.47 -19.96
CA ILE A 78 0.16 11.24 -19.18
C ILE A 78 -0.49 12.46 -18.54
N CYS A 79 -1.30 13.21 -19.27
CA CYS A 79 -2.01 14.38 -18.74
C CYS A 79 -2.96 14.00 -17.58
N LYS A 80 -3.72 12.92 -17.74
CA LYS A 80 -4.62 12.44 -16.70
C LYS A 80 -3.88 11.91 -15.47
N LEU A 81 -2.78 11.20 -15.67
CA LEU A 81 -1.93 10.70 -14.59
C LEU A 81 -1.25 11.85 -13.83
N MET A 82 -0.78 12.88 -14.53
CA MET A 82 -0.23 14.07 -13.88
C MET A 82 -1.27 14.82 -13.06
N ARG A 83 -2.53 14.87 -13.50
CA ARG A 83 -3.62 15.44 -12.70
C ARG A 83 -3.92 14.62 -11.45
N ARG A 84 -3.82 13.28 -11.54
CA ARG A 84 -4.10 12.36 -10.42
C ARG A 84 -3.01 12.38 -9.36
N PHE A 85 -1.75 12.33 -9.75
CA PHE A 85 -0.60 12.21 -8.85
C PHE A 85 0.12 13.52 -8.58
N GLY A 86 -0.05 14.51 -9.43
CA GLY A 86 0.79 15.69 -9.49
C GLY A 86 2.05 15.44 -10.31
N ARG A 87 2.60 16.50 -10.91
CA ARG A 87 3.73 16.40 -11.85
C ARG A 87 4.97 15.74 -11.22
N ARG A 88 5.36 16.20 -10.04
CA ARG A 88 6.55 15.67 -9.34
C ARG A 88 6.41 14.19 -9.01
N THR A 89 5.27 13.82 -8.44
CA THR A 89 4.97 12.43 -8.06
C THR A 89 4.89 11.54 -9.30
N TYR A 90 4.25 12.01 -10.37
CA TYR A 90 4.17 11.28 -11.63
C TYR A 90 5.56 10.84 -12.14
N TYR A 91 6.53 11.74 -12.20
CA TYR A 91 7.88 11.40 -12.67
C TYR A 91 8.59 10.41 -11.74
N ARG A 92 8.43 10.55 -10.44
CA ARG A 92 9.00 9.62 -9.46
C ARG A 92 8.41 8.21 -9.57
N VAL A 93 7.10 8.13 -9.72
CA VAL A 93 6.39 6.85 -9.90
C VAL A 93 6.78 6.21 -11.25
N ARG A 94 6.82 6.99 -12.31
CA ARG A 94 7.22 6.51 -13.65
C ARG A 94 8.59 5.86 -13.67
N LYS A 95 9.56 6.45 -12.99
CA LYS A 95 10.93 5.95 -12.92
C LYS A 95 11.11 4.78 -11.95
N GLY A 96 10.13 4.51 -11.11
CA GLY A 96 10.23 3.50 -10.05
C GLY A 96 10.89 3.99 -8.77
N GLU A 97 11.09 5.28 -8.61
CA GLU A 97 11.62 5.88 -7.37
C GLU A 97 10.59 5.87 -6.23
N ARG A 98 9.31 5.90 -6.57
CA ARG A 98 8.20 5.80 -5.64
C ARG A 98 7.31 4.62 -6.01
N PRO A 99 7.09 3.66 -5.09
CA PRO A 99 6.20 2.54 -5.33
C PRO A 99 4.73 2.97 -5.48
N LEU A 100 3.98 2.21 -6.25
CA LEU A 100 2.52 2.30 -6.35
C LEU A 100 1.88 1.25 -5.45
N SER A 101 0.99 1.69 -4.56
CA SER A 101 0.14 0.80 -3.78
C SER A 101 -0.87 0.06 -4.68
N PRO A 102 -1.47 -1.06 -4.23
CA PRO A 102 -2.50 -1.74 -5.00
C PRO A 102 -3.66 -0.85 -5.43
N ASP A 103 -4.10 0.08 -4.58
CA ASP A 103 -5.18 1.01 -4.90
C ASP A 103 -4.76 2.05 -5.95
N GLU A 104 -3.55 2.56 -5.85
CA GLU A 104 -2.98 3.46 -6.86
C GLU A 104 -2.80 2.74 -8.20
N GLN A 105 -2.39 1.48 -8.22
CA GLN A 105 -2.33 0.65 -9.42
C GLN A 105 -3.69 0.52 -10.09
N LYS A 106 -4.73 0.22 -9.33
CA LYS A 106 -6.11 0.15 -9.85
C LYS A 106 -6.57 1.47 -10.42
N SER A 107 -6.32 2.56 -9.70
CA SER A 107 -6.65 3.92 -10.15
C SER A 107 -5.95 4.26 -11.47
N MET A 108 -4.68 3.94 -11.58
CA MET A 108 -3.90 4.14 -12.80
C MET A 108 -4.45 3.32 -13.98
N LEU A 109 -4.71 2.04 -13.77
CA LEU A 109 -5.25 1.16 -14.80
C LEU A 109 -6.64 1.61 -15.27
N ASN A 110 -7.47 2.14 -14.37
CA ASN A 110 -8.75 2.74 -14.73
C ASN A 110 -8.60 3.97 -15.61
N ILE A 111 -7.63 4.84 -15.31
CA ILE A 111 -7.33 6.01 -16.12
C ILE A 111 -6.89 5.60 -17.52
N LEU A 112 -6.01 4.61 -17.63
CA LEU A 112 -5.57 4.07 -18.91
C LEU A 112 -6.72 3.47 -19.71
N LYS A 113 -7.62 2.75 -19.06
CA LYS A 113 -8.81 2.19 -19.68
C LYS A 113 -9.76 3.28 -20.20
N GLN A 114 -9.93 4.36 -19.46
CA GLN A 114 -10.71 5.53 -19.90
C GLN A 114 -10.09 6.22 -21.13
N CYS A 115 -8.79 6.12 -21.30
CA CYS A 115 -8.10 6.61 -22.51
C CYS A 115 -8.20 5.67 -23.71
N GLY A 116 -8.86 4.54 -23.57
CA GLY A 116 -9.01 3.54 -24.65
C GLY A 116 -7.90 2.49 -24.68
N ILE A 117 -7.08 2.40 -23.64
CA ILE A 117 -6.01 1.41 -23.54
C ILE A 117 -6.54 0.22 -22.73
N ASN A 118 -6.95 -0.83 -23.43
CA ASN A 118 -7.54 -2.01 -22.80
C ASN A 118 -6.51 -3.01 -22.28
N ASP A 119 -5.32 -3.06 -22.87
CA ASP A 119 -4.22 -3.93 -22.45
C ASP A 119 -2.94 -3.10 -22.28
N PRO A 120 -2.76 -2.44 -21.13
CA PRO A 120 -1.59 -1.63 -20.87
C PRO A 120 -0.32 -2.44 -20.60
N GLY A 121 -0.45 -3.74 -20.38
CA GLY A 121 0.67 -4.61 -19.99
C GLY A 121 0.92 -4.61 -18.48
N LYS A 122 2.15 -4.92 -18.11
CA LYS A 122 2.58 -5.01 -16.70
C LYS A 122 3.46 -3.84 -16.32
N PHE A 123 3.48 -3.52 -15.02
CA PHE A 123 4.46 -2.58 -14.46
C PHE A 123 5.89 -3.13 -14.61
N ASP A 124 6.88 -2.25 -14.53
CA ASP A 124 8.27 -2.62 -14.79
C ASP A 124 8.82 -3.60 -13.76
N ALA A 125 8.44 -3.47 -12.50
CA ALA A 125 8.80 -4.39 -11.42
C ALA A 125 7.71 -4.46 -10.35
N TYR A 126 7.77 -5.51 -9.52
CA TYR A 126 6.87 -5.71 -8.38
C TYR A 126 7.65 -6.16 -7.16
N PHE A 127 7.17 -5.81 -5.97
CA PHE A 127 7.65 -6.36 -4.72
C PHE A 127 6.53 -6.44 -3.69
N GLU A 128 6.70 -7.27 -2.70
CA GLU A 128 5.76 -7.42 -1.59
C GLU A 128 6.28 -6.72 -0.35
N ALA A 129 5.42 -5.97 0.31
CA ALA A 129 5.72 -5.31 1.58
C ALA A 129 4.48 -5.17 2.45
N TYR A 130 4.70 -4.97 3.74
CA TYR A 130 3.62 -4.61 4.65
C TYR A 130 3.18 -3.16 4.44
N ASP A 131 1.88 -2.91 4.65
CA ASP A 131 1.31 -1.57 4.65
C ASP A 131 1.43 -0.96 6.06
N TRP A 132 2.59 -0.35 6.31
CA TRP A 132 2.92 0.27 7.60
C TRP A 132 2.10 1.54 7.88
#